data_00d8285bd214d2c72da1c76018c90f42
#
_entry.id   00d8285bd214d2c72da1c76018c90f42
#
_cell.length_a   1.000
_cell.length_b   1.000
_cell.length_c   1.000
_cell.angle_alpha   90.00
_cell.angle_beta   90.00
_cell.angle_gamma   90.00
#
_symmetry.space_group_name_H-M   'P 1'
#
loop_
_entity.id
_entity.type
_entity.pdbx_description
1 polymer ?
#
loop_
_entity_poly.entity_id
_entity_poly.type
_entity_poly.pdbx_seq_one_letter_code
_entity_poly.pdbx_strand_id
1 'polypeptide(L)'
;MQTAKDIFNKTATGKYLAFTLLYLGWCISYIDRAAMNIALASIGKEFSLNPASMGVVLSTFFIGYAIMQLPGGWMADKFGSKKIVIGSLLLWSVFTAFTGLAWSLGALIVIRLLFGLGEGAFPCASFKGIAEYFPKSERPKMIGALLSSNYIGSAIAPLVIAPLLMYLGWRQMFFTIGIAGIVFIAVYWFLIKPAKVQEEEEQKAAGAPPISAKELLKIPLMWQLVIAWFALSLINKGLDSWMPTYLLTVRHLDLKSIGLLTPLPFVAAGLATAMGGWVMDKLFDGREKYLLVTAAALTAFFLYFMYTAETAIMVIAFQSLVYFFKSFVLAGVMAMPMKMLPGTVVGSATGMINVGGQSAGFVSPIIIGFMISAFNGSYDAVFWFLISCACLSAISSLTIKKGDKLPGNTKVAPEVC
;
A
#
# COMPACT_ATOMS: atom_id res chain seq x y z
N MET A 1 -22.15 32.65 -16.19
CA MET A 1 -22.98 31.58 -16.76
C MET A 1 -22.30 30.24 -16.45
N GLN A 2 -22.77 29.50 -15.45
CA GLN A 2 -22.24 28.16 -15.14
C GLN A 2 -22.58 27.25 -16.32
N THR A 3 -21.56 26.62 -16.92
CA THR A 3 -21.80 25.69 -18.03
C THR A 3 -22.47 24.40 -17.54
N ALA A 4 -23.30 23.76 -18.38
CA ALA A 4 -23.93 22.46 -18.08
C ALA A 4 -22.94 21.41 -17.56
N LYS A 5 -21.64 21.56 -17.90
CA LYS A 5 -20.52 20.74 -17.41
C LYS A 5 -20.24 20.94 -15.90
N ASP A 6 -20.37 22.17 -15.40
CA ASP A 6 -20.14 22.47 -13.97
C ASP A 6 -21.28 21.92 -13.10
N ILE A 7 -22.51 21.88 -13.66
CA ILE A 7 -23.69 21.34 -13.00
C ILE A 7 -23.56 19.80 -12.85
N PHE A 8 -23.10 19.08 -13.88
CA PHE A 8 -22.95 17.61 -13.82
C PHE A 8 -21.91 17.17 -12.77
N ASN A 9 -20.79 17.89 -12.62
CA ASN A 9 -19.78 17.55 -11.61
C ASN A 9 -20.26 17.86 -10.16
N LYS A 10 -21.21 18.76 -10.00
CA LYS A 10 -21.86 19.08 -8.70
C LYS A 10 -23.05 18.19 -8.39
N THR A 11 -23.56 17.40 -9.36
CA THR A 11 -24.62 16.43 -9.09
C THR A 11 -24.03 15.26 -8.26
N ALA A 12 -24.86 14.71 -7.37
CA ALA A 12 -24.48 13.53 -6.60
C ALA A 12 -23.96 12.40 -7.51
N THR A 13 -24.58 12.18 -8.66
CA THR A 13 -24.19 11.18 -9.66
C THR A 13 -22.79 11.41 -10.20
N GLY A 14 -22.39 12.64 -10.54
CA GLY A 14 -21.08 12.94 -11.12
C GLY A 14 -19.93 12.72 -10.15
N LYS A 15 -20.06 13.15 -8.88
CA LYS A 15 -19.02 12.96 -7.86
C LYS A 15 -18.81 11.48 -7.49
N TYR A 16 -19.90 10.71 -7.38
CA TYR A 16 -19.79 9.28 -7.07
C TYR A 16 -19.27 8.47 -8.27
N LEU A 17 -19.59 8.85 -9.52
CA LEU A 17 -19.00 8.25 -10.70
C LEU A 17 -17.47 8.46 -10.73
N ALA A 18 -17.01 9.70 -10.45
CA ALA A 18 -15.57 9.99 -10.36
C ALA A 18 -14.89 9.15 -9.28
N PHE A 19 -15.51 9.05 -8.09
CA PHE A 19 -15.03 8.20 -7.02
C PHE A 19 -14.95 6.72 -7.42
N THR A 20 -16.00 6.17 -8.03
CA THR A 20 -16.03 4.77 -8.46
C THR A 20 -14.93 4.47 -9.46
N LEU A 21 -14.69 5.35 -10.42
CA LEU A 21 -13.61 5.15 -11.39
C LEU A 21 -12.21 5.29 -10.77
N LEU A 22 -12.01 6.21 -9.81
CA LEU A 22 -10.78 6.26 -9.04
C LEU A 22 -10.59 4.96 -8.22
N TYR A 23 -11.66 4.48 -7.59
CA TYR A 23 -11.64 3.24 -6.81
C TYR A 23 -11.27 2.02 -7.68
N LEU A 24 -11.88 1.90 -8.85
CA LEU A 24 -11.54 0.85 -9.81
C LEU A 24 -10.10 0.97 -10.32
N GLY A 25 -9.62 2.20 -10.58
CA GLY A 25 -8.21 2.44 -10.94
C GLY A 25 -7.24 1.95 -9.86
N TRP A 26 -7.57 2.16 -8.58
CA TRP A 26 -6.80 1.61 -7.46
C TRP A 26 -6.85 0.08 -7.42
N CYS A 27 -8.01 -0.54 -7.65
CA CYS A 27 -8.10 -2.00 -7.74
C CYS A 27 -7.22 -2.55 -8.88
N ILE A 28 -7.27 -1.92 -10.07
CA ILE A 28 -6.42 -2.30 -11.21
C ILE A 28 -4.94 -2.19 -10.85
N SER A 29 -4.51 -1.11 -10.21
CA SER A 29 -3.14 -0.92 -9.73
C SER A 29 -2.67 -2.09 -8.86
N TYR A 30 -3.48 -2.55 -7.91
CA TYR A 30 -3.13 -3.70 -7.06
C TYR A 30 -3.16 -5.03 -7.81
N ILE A 31 -4.04 -5.20 -8.80
CA ILE A 31 -4.05 -6.37 -9.69
C ILE A 31 -2.74 -6.42 -10.50
N ASP A 32 -2.30 -5.30 -11.08
CA ASP A 32 -1.05 -5.21 -11.84
C ASP A 32 0.19 -5.53 -11.00
N ARG A 33 0.24 -5.03 -9.76
CA ARG A 33 1.32 -5.38 -8.82
C ARG A 33 1.34 -6.86 -8.49
N ALA A 34 0.18 -7.43 -8.18
CA ALA A 34 0.04 -8.85 -7.86
C ALA A 34 0.39 -9.76 -9.06
N ALA A 35 0.12 -9.30 -10.29
CA ALA A 35 0.46 -10.05 -11.49
C ALA A 35 1.95 -10.42 -11.56
N MET A 36 2.84 -9.47 -11.19
CA MET A 36 4.29 -9.76 -11.15
C MET A 36 4.64 -10.77 -10.06
N ASN A 37 4.05 -10.63 -8.87
CA ASN A 37 4.33 -11.53 -7.75
C ASN A 37 3.89 -12.98 -8.06
N ILE A 38 2.75 -13.15 -8.72
CA ILE A 38 2.21 -14.48 -9.09
C ILE A 38 2.97 -15.09 -10.28
N ALA A 39 3.34 -14.27 -11.27
CA ALA A 39 4.08 -14.71 -12.46
C ALA A 39 5.58 -14.92 -12.19
N LEU A 40 6.12 -14.48 -11.06
CA LEU A 40 7.54 -14.43 -10.76
C LEU A 40 8.24 -15.79 -10.93
N ALA A 41 7.59 -16.86 -10.46
CA ALA A 41 8.14 -18.21 -10.59
C ALA A 41 8.27 -18.65 -12.07
N SER A 42 7.29 -18.32 -12.90
CA SER A 42 7.30 -18.62 -14.34
C SER A 42 8.37 -17.82 -15.09
N ILE A 43 8.49 -16.53 -14.76
CA ILE A 43 9.50 -15.62 -15.31
C ILE A 43 10.91 -16.08 -14.88
N GLY A 44 11.07 -16.41 -13.60
CA GLY A 44 12.33 -16.90 -13.04
C GLY A 44 12.80 -18.18 -13.70
N LYS A 45 11.88 -19.11 -13.99
CA LYS A 45 12.19 -20.36 -14.70
C LYS A 45 12.64 -20.08 -16.15
N GLU A 46 11.94 -19.19 -16.87
CA GLU A 46 12.25 -18.88 -18.27
C GLU A 46 13.62 -18.21 -18.43
N PHE A 47 13.93 -17.23 -17.56
CA PHE A 47 15.21 -16.51 -17.60
C PHE A 47 16.30 -17.12 -16.72
N SER A 48 16.06 -18.29 -16.12
CA SER A 48 17.00 -18.96 -15.20
C SER A 48 17.48 -18.03 -14.07
N LEU A 49 16.56 -17.23 -13.50
CA LEU A 49 16.89 -16.25 -12.48
C LEU A 49 17.06 -16.94 -11.11
N ASN A 50 18.10 -16.54 -10.40
CA ASN A 50 18.23 -16.89 -8.99
C ASN A 50 17.28 -16.01 -8.13
N PRO A 51 16.95 -16.42 -6.88
CA PRO A 51 16.06 -15.66 -6.02
C PRO A 51 16.50 -14.23 -5.72
N ALA A 52 17.82 -13.96 -5.65
CA ALA A 52 18.33 -12.60 -5.46
C ALA A 52 17.94 -11.69 -6.64
N SER A 53 18.11 -12.16 -7.88
CA SER A 53 17.70 -11.41 -9.08
C SER A 53 16.19 -11.20 -9.14
N MET A 54 15.38 -12.19 -8.71
CA MET A 54 13.93 -12.05 -8.59
C MET A 54 13.56 -10.96 -7.58
N GLY A 55 14.24 -10.93 -6.42
CA GLY A 55 14.05 -9.89 -5.41
C GLY A 55 14.36 -8.47 -5.94
N VAL A 56 15.42 -8.33 -6.74
CA VAL A 56 15.76 -7.04 -7.41
C VAL A 56 14.64 -6.61 -8.35
N VAL A 57 14.11 -7.51 -9.19
CA VAL A 57 13.00 -7.19 -10.12
C VAL A 57 11.77 -6.67 -9.36
N LEU A 58 11.39 -7.34 -8.26
CA LEU A 58 10.25 -6.92 -7.42
C LEU A 58 10.47 -5.57 -6.77
N SER A 59 11.68 -5.32 -6.28
CA SER A 59 12.02 -4.11 -5.53
C SER A 59 12.18 -2.88 -6.41
N THR A 60 12.62 -3.05 -7.66
CA THR A 60 12.88 -1.94 -8.59
C THR A 60 11.62 -1.11 -8.86
N PHE A 61 10.45 -1.73 -8.84
CA PHE A 61 9.16 -1.03 -8.91
C PHE A 61 9.04 0.06 -7.83
N PHE A 62 9.38 -0.26 -6.59
CA PHE A 62 9.23 0.66 -5.46
C PHE A 62 10.17 1.86 -5.55
N ILE A 63 11.32 1.74 -6.21
CA ILE A 63 12.23 2.87 -6.49
C ILE A 63 11.52 3.88 -7.40
N GLY A 64 11.03 3.43 -8.56
CA GLY A 64 10.32 4.30 -9.50
C GLY A 64 9.08 4.95 -8.87
N TYR A 65 8.32 4.15 -8.14
CA TYR A 65 7.13 4.60 -7.42
C TYR A 65 7.44 5.71 -6.39
N ALA A 66 8.49 5.53 -5.58
CA ALA A 66 8.89 6.50 -4.57
C ALA A 66 9.41 7.80 -5.19
N ILE A 67 10.24 7.71 -6.23
CA ILE A 67 10.78 8.87 -6.96
C ILE A 67 9.65 9.75 -7.50
N MET A 68 8.59 9.13 -8.03
CA MET A 68 7.52 9.86 -8.70
C MET A 68 6.46 10.43 -7.76
N GLN A 69 6.41 10.04 -6.49
CA GLN A 69 5.39 10.53 -5.57
C GLN A 69 5.43 12.04 -5.38
N LEU A 70 6.59 12.62 -5.14
CA LEU A 70 6.73 14.07 -4.95
C LEU A 70 6.47 14.85 -6.26
N PRO A 71 7.12 14.54 -7.40
CA PRO A 71 6.81 15.18 -8.67
C PRO A 71 5.35 14.98 -9.09
N GLY A 72 4.78 13.80 -8.83
CA GLY A 72 3.40 13.46 -9.15
C GLY A 72 2.39 14.33 -8.39
N GLY A 73 2.64 14.59 -7.11
CA GLY A 73 1.85 15.52 -6.31
C GLY A 73 1.87 16.94 -6.90
N TRP A 74 3.07 17.47 -7.15
CA TRP A 74 3.24 18.79 -7.78
C TRP A 74 2.57 18.87 -9.16
N MET A 75 2.70 17.84 -9.98
CA MET A 75 2.03 17.78 -11.28
C MET A 75 0.49 17.75 -11.14
N ALA A 76 -0.03 17.00 -10.17
CA ALA A 76 -1.47 16.96 -9.91
C ALA A 76 -2.00 18.34 -9.50
N ASP A 77 -1.27 19.09 -8.67
CA ASP A 77 -1.63 20.44 -8.28
C ASP A 77 -1.59 21.41 -9.47
N LYS A 78 -0.56 21.31 -10.30
CA LYS A 78 -0.38 22.23 -11.43
C LYS A 78 -1.31 21.96 -12.62
N PHE A 79 -1.52 20.69 -12.97
CA PHE A 79 -2.23 20.28 -14.21
C PHE A 79 -3.64 19.73 -13.95
N GLY A 80 -4.03 19.56 -12.68
CA GLY A 80 -5.30 18.98 -12.25
C GLY A 80 -5.28 17.45 -12.18
N SER A 81 -6.13 16.88 -11.32
CA SER A 81 -6.16 15.44 -11.03
C SER A 81 -6.41 14.58 -12.27
N LYS A 82 -7.39 14.95 -13.10
CA LYS A 82 -7.80 14.14 -14.26
C LYS A 82 -6.65 13.84 -15.21
N LYS A 83 -5.83 14.86 -15.56
CA LYS A 83 -4.73 14.70 -16.52
C LYS A 83 -3.65 13.76 -15.97
N ILE A 84 -3.33 13.90 -14.69
CA ILE A 84 -2.29 13.09 -14.05
C ILE A 84 -2.76 11.65 -13.82
N VAL A 85 -4.03 11.45 -13.43
CA VAL A 85 -4.62 10.10 -13.37
C VAL A 85 -4.52 9.40 -14.72
N ILE A 86 -4.92 10.06 -15.81
CA ILE A 86 -4.86 9.49 -17.17
C ILE A 86 -3.41 9.22 -17.58
N GLY A 87 -2.49 10.17 -17.37
CA GLY A 87 -1.07 9.99 -17.68
C GLY A 87 -0.45 8.83 -16.91
N SER A 88 -0.75 8.70 -15.63
CA SER A 88 -0.29 7.59 -14.80
C SER A 88 -0.85 6.25 -15.29
N LEU A 89 -2.18 6.17 -15.49
CA LEU A 89 -2.84 4.98 -16.03
C LEU A 89 -2.21 4.55 -17.37
N LEU A 90 -1.95 5.50 -18.27
CA LEU A 90 -1.37 5.21 -19.56
C LEU A 90 0.05 4.66 -19.44
N LEU A 91 0.91 5.35 -18.68
CA LEU A 91 2.30 4.93 -18.51
C LEU A 91 2.38 3.54 -17.90
N TRP A 92 1.69 3.28 -16.77
CA TRP A 92 1.80 1.95 -16.18
C TRP A 92 1.17 0.87 -17.05
N SER A 93 0.01 1.10 -17.72
CA SER A 93 -0.61 0.10 -18.61
C SER A 93 0.28 -0.27 -19.79
N VAL A 94 0.96 0.72 -20.37
CA VAL A 94 1.96 0.49 -21.43
C VAL A 94 3.12 -0.35 -20.91
N PHE A 95 3.67 -0.04 -19.73
CA PHE A 95 4.77 -0.81 -19.16
C PHE A 95 4.33 -2.16 -18.60
N THR A 96 3.06 -2.31 -18.21
CA THR A 96 2.46 -3.64 -17.94
C THR A 96 2.51 -4.50 -19.22
N ALA A 97 2.03 -3.98 -20.35
CA ALA A 97 2.09 -4.70 -21.62
C ALA A 97 3.55 -4.99 -22.02
N PHE A 98 4.46 -4.05 -21.87
CA PHE A 98 5.89 -4.23 -22.19
C PHE A 98 6.57 -5.27 -21.29
N THR A 99 6.05 -5.54 -20.09
CA THR A 99 6.54 -6.66 -19.28
C THR A 99 6.41 -7.99 -20.05
N GLY A 100 5.34 -8.18 -20.81
CA GLY A 100 5.15 -9.36 -21.67
C GLY A 100 6.16 -9.47 -22.82
N LEU A 101 6.81 -8.36 -23.21
CA LEU A 101 7.86 -8.31 -24.24
C LEU A 101 9.28 -8.43 -23.70
N ALA A 102 9.46 -8.52 -22.38
CA ALA A 102 10.79 -8.58 -21.80
C ALA A 102 11.58 -9.78 -22.31
N TRP A 103 12.85 -9.55 -22.67
CA TRP A 103 13.77 -10.55 -23.25
C TRP A 103 14.96 -10.85 -22.36
N SER A 104 15.12 -10.15 -21.24
CA SER A 104 16.23 -10.31 -20.31
C SER A 104 15.91 -9.77 -18.92
N LEU A 105 16.72 -10.11 -17.92
CA LEU A 105 16.66 -9.53 -16.58
C LEU A 105 16.79 -8.00 -16.62
N GLY A 106 17.73 -7.47 -17.42
CA GLY A 106 17.93 -6.03 -17.55
C GLY A 106 16.69 -5.32 -18.10
N ALA A 107 16.04 -5.91 -19.13
CA ALA A 107 14.78 -5.40 -19.65
C ALA A 107 13.66 -5.39 -18.58
N LEU A 108 13.53 -6.47 -17.80
CA LEU A 108 12.56 -6.53 -16.71
C LEU A 108 12.80 -5.45 -15.66
N ILE A 109 14.05 -5.22 -15.25
CA ILE A 109 14.43 -4.20 -14.28
C ILE A 109 14.03 -2.81 -14.79
N VAL A 110 14.39 -2.47 -16.03
CA VAL A 110 14.06 -1.17 -16.63
C VAL A 110 12.55 -0.99 -16.74
N ILE A 111 11.83 -2.00 -17.24
CA ILE A 111 10.37 -1.94 -17.36
C ILE A 111 9.71 -1.78 -15.99
N ARG A 112 10.18 -2.48 -14.95
CA ARG A 112 9.67 -2.33 -13.58
C ARG A 112 9.91 -0.95 -12.98
N LEU A 113 11.07 -0.35 -13.26
CA LEU A 113 11.36 1.03 -12.85
C LEU A 113 10.39 2.02 -13.52
N LEU A 114 10.22 1.90 -14.84
CA LEU A 114 9.34 2.78 -15.62
C LEU A 114 7.86 2.57 -15.26
N PHE A 115 7.45 1.33 -15.01
CA PHE A 115 6.13 1.01 -14.45
C PHE A 115 5.91 1.73 -13.11
N GLY A 116 6.91 1.66 -12.20
CA GLY A 116 6.85 2.35 -10.91
C GLY A 116 6.77 3.88 -11.06
N LEU A 117 7.56 4.47 -11.96
CA LEU A 117 7.46 5.89 -12.29
C LEU A 117 6.06 6.25 -12.81
N GLY A 118 5.49 5.43 -13.70
CA GLY A 118 4.13 5.64 -14.20
C GLY A 118 3.08 5.64 -13.10
N GLU A 119 3.14 4.66 -12.20
CA GLU A 119 2.15 4.48 -11.15
C GLU A 119 2.31 5.44 -9.96
N GLY A 120 3.54 5.89 -9.67
CA GLY A 120 3.85 6.67 -8.46
C GLY A 120 3.12 8.01 -8.33
N ALA A 121 2.66 8.63 -9.43
CA ALA A 121 1.89 9.86 -9.41
C ALA A 121 0.39 9.63 -9.12
N PHE A 122 -0.12 8.41 -9.37
CA PHE A 122 -1.54 8.09 -9.28
C PHE A 122 -2.17 8.31 -7.89
N PRO A 123 -1.54 7.91 -6.76
CA PRO A 123 -2.09 8.16 -5.43
C PRO A 123 -2.33 9.64 -5.15
N CYS A 124 -1.33 10.48 -5.42
CA CYS A 124 -1.42 11.92 -5.21
C CYS A 124 -2.52 12.54 -6.08
N ALA A 125 -2.60 12.14 -7.35
CA ALA A 125 -3.63 12.60 -8.26
C ALA A 125 -5.04 12.12 -7.84
N SER A 126 -5.16 10.92 -7.28
CA SER A 126 -6.43 10.39 -6.78
C SER A 126 -6.92 11.15 -5.55
N PHE A 127 -6.03 11.45 -4.58
CA PHE A 127 -6.38 12.26 -3.42
C PHE A 127 -6.75 13.68 -3.81
N LYS A 128 -6.04 14.28 -4.77
CA LYS A 128 -6.40 15.56 -5.37
C LYS A 128 -7.77 15.48 -6.02
N GLY A 129 -8.07 14.42 -6.78
CA GLY A 129 -9.39 14.20 -7.38
C GLY A 129 -10.50 14.17 -6.34
N ILE A 130 -10.30 13.48 -5.20
CA ILE A 130 -11.27 13.51 -4.10
C ILE A 130 -11.46 14.95 -3.57
N ALA A 131 -10.37 15.71 -3.42
CA ALA A 131 -10.44 17.10 -2.97
C ALA A 131 -11.18 18.00 -3.97
N GLU A 132 -11.09 17.71 -5.27
CA GLU A 132 -11.78 18.45 -6.34
C GLU A 132 -13.30 18.15 -6.41
N TYR A 133 -13.71 16.89 -6.10
CA TYR A 133 -15.10 16.44 -6.26
C TYR A 133 -15.91 16.47 -4.96
N PHE A 134 -15.27 16.39 -3.79
CA PHE A 134 -15.96 16.26 -2.50
C PHE A 134 -15.68 17.44 -1.57
N PRO A 135 -16.72 17.90 -0.81
CA PRO A 135 -16.55 18.94 0.21
C PRO A 135 -15.63 18.43 1.34
N LYS A 136 -15.00 19.35 2.07
CA LYS A 136 -14.03 19.03 3.14
C LYS A 136 -14.58 18.03 4.16
N SER A 137 -15.85 18.13 4.54
CA SER A 137 -16.50 17.23 5.49
C SER A 137 -16.61 15.78 5.04
N GLU A 138 -16.67 15.53 3.72
CA GLU A 138 -16.77 14.18 3.16
C GLU A 138 -15.41 13.57 2.80
N ARG A 139 -14.35 14.40 2.59
CA ARG A 139 -13.03 13.95 2.12
C ARG A 139 -12.42 12.82 2.96
N PRO A 140 -12.38 12.89 4.31
CA PRO A 140 -11.78 11.82 5.11
C PRO A 140 -12.48 10.48 4.90
N LYS A 141 -13.83 10.48 4.83
CA LYS A 141 -14.62 9.26 4.57
C LYS A 141 -14.33 8.70 3.19
N MET A 142 -14.24 9.54 2.16
CA MET A 142 -13.99 9.11 0.78
C MET A 142 -12.55 8.60 0.59
N ILE A 143 -11.56 9.23 1.25
CA ILE A 143 -10.17 8.74 1.25
C ILE A 143 -10.09 7.38 1.95
N GLY A 144 -10.72 7.22 3.10
CA GLY A 144 -10.78 5.93 3.79
C GLY A 144 -11.42 4.83 2.93
N ALA A 145 -12.55 5.15 2.28
CA ALA A 145 -13.19 4.25 1.33
C ALA A 145 -12.28 3.93 0.14
N LEU A 146 -11.58 4.94 -0.44
CA LEU A 146 -10.63 4.71 -1.54
C LEU A 146 -9.50 3.77 -1.12
N LEU A 147 -8.95 3.93 0.07
CA LEU A 147 -7.88 3.07 0.57
C LEU A 147 -8.32 1.61 0.79
N SER A 148 -9.61 1.35 0.99
CA SER A 148 -10.12 -0.03 1.07
C SER A 148 -9.97 -0.81 -0.23
N SER A 149 -9.85 -0.11 -1.37
CA SER A 149 -9.57 -0.73 -2.68
C SER A 149 -8.26 -1.52 -2.71
N ASN A 150 -7.32 -1.21 -1.82
CA ASN A 150 -6.06 -1.94 -1.67
C ASN A 150 -6.32 -3.42 -1.32
N TYR A 151 -7.19 -3.65 -0.36
CA TYR A 151 -7.53 -5.01 0.08
C TYR A 151 -8.42 -5.72 -0.94
N ILE A 152 -9.39 -5.01 -1.50
CA ILE A 152 -10.29 -5.57 -2.51
C ILE A 152 -9.53 -5.89 -3.79
N GLY A 153 -8.70 -4.99 -4.30
CA GLY A 153 -7.84 -5.23 -5.46
C GLY A 153 -6.89 -6.40 -5.24
N SER A 154 -6.23 -6.46 -4.08
CA SER A 154 -5.33 -7.56 -3.72
C SER A 154 -6.05 -8.91 -3.55
N ALA A 155 -7.28 -8.91 -3.04
CA ALA A 155 -8.09 -10.13 -2.93
C ALA A 155 -8.61 -10.62 -4.29
N ILE A 156 -8.98 -9.71 -5.19
CA ILE A 156 -9.45 -10.05 -6.54
C ILE A 156 -8.28 -10.48 -7.43
N ALA A 157 -7.09 -9.92 -7.24
CA ALA A 157 -5.93 -10.12 -8.11
C ALA A 157 -5.62 -11.60 -8.36
N PRO A 158 -5.47 -12.49 -7.37
CA PRO A 158 -5.17 -13.90 -7.63
C PRO A 158 -6.27 -14.61 -8.41
N LEU A 159 -7.54 -14.25 -8.19
CA LEU A 159 -8.71 -14.83 -8.91
C LEU A 159 -8.68 -14.49 -10.41
N VAL A 160 -8.13 -13.32 -10.77
CA VAL A 160 -8.01 -12.88 -12.17
C VAL A 160 -6.70 -13.37 -12.78
N ILE A 161 -5.59 -13.23 -12.05
CA ILE A 161 -4.25 -13.46 -12.57
C ILE A 161 -3.94 -14.94 -12.73
N ALA A 162 -4.32 -15.80 -11.77
CA ALA A 162 -3.98 -17.21 -11.85
C ALA A 162 -4.61 -17.92 -13.08
N PRO A 163 -5.89 -17.72 -13.41
CA PRO A 163 -6.44 -18.24 -14.66
C PRO A 163 -5.75 -17.68 -15.91
N LEU A 164 -5.53 -16.36 -15.96
CA LEU A 164 -4.83 -15.75 -17.11
C LEU A 164 -3.43 -16.35 -17.30
N LEU A 165 -2.68 -16.50 -16.19
CA LEU A 165 -1.35 -17.11 -16.23
C LEU A 165 -1.42 -18.59 -16.68
N MET A 166 -2.40 -19.34 -16.21
CA MET A 166 -2.57 -20.75 -16.51
C MET A 166 -2.90 -21.00 -17.98
N TYR A 167 -3.83 -20.20 -18.56
CA TYR A 167 -4.30 -20.41 -19.92
C TYR A 167 -3.49 -19.69 -20.98
N LEU A 168 -2.93 -18.51 -20.68
CA LEU A 168 -2.24 -17.66 -21.63
C LEU A 168 -0.72 -17.65 -21.47
N GLY A 169 -0.22 -18.09 -20.31
CA GLY A 169 1.17 -17.85 -19.92
C GLY A 169 1.44 -16.41 -19.51
N TRP A 170 2.60 -16.15 -18.88
CA TRP A 170 2.88 -14.84 -18.28
C TRP A 170 3.00 -13.69 -19.30
N ARG A 171 3.53 -13.95 -20.49
CA ARG A 171 3.68 -12.92 -21.53
C ARG A 171 2.35 -12.38 -22.01
N GLN A 172 1.44 -13.26 -22.44
CA GLN A 172 0.12 -12.89 -22.93
C GLN A 172 -0.76 -12.33 -21.80
N MET A 173 -0.60 -12.83 -20.58
CA MET A 173 -1.26 -12.31 -19.39
C MET A 173 -0.94 -10.81 -19.21
N PHE A 174 0.35 -10.41 -19.24
CA PHE A 174 0.72 -9.00 -19.11
C PHE A 174 0.21 -8.14 -20.26
N PHE A 175 0.20 -8.66 -21.50
CA PHE A 175 -0.45 -7.97 -22.62
C PHE A 175 -1.94 -7.75 -22.36
N THR A 176 -2.66 -8.78 -21.94
CA THR A 176 -4.10 -8.71 -21.68
C THR A 176 -4.43 -7.67 -20.61
N ILE A 177 -3.67 -7.66 -19.51
CA ILE A 177 -3.86 -6.70 -18.41
C ILE A 177 -3.53 -5.27 -18.89
N GLY A 178 -2.42 -5.07 -19.61
CA GLY A 178 -2.06 -3.77 -20.15
C GLY A 178 -3.11 -3.22 -21.10
N ILE A 179 -3.66 -4.05 -22.00
CA ILE A 179 -4.74 -3.65 -22.91
C ILE A 179 -6.01 -3.31 -22.12
N ALA A 180 -6.38 -4.11 -21.11
CA ALA A 180 -7.52 -3.82 -20.24
C ALA A 180 -7.35 -2.46 -19.53
N GLY A 181 -6.14 -2.13 -19.08
CA GLY A 181 -5.81 -0.82 -18.53
C GLY A 181 -6.01 0.31 -19.54
N ILE A 182 -5.61 0.14 -20.80
CA ILE A 182 -5.81 1.13 -21.88
C ILE A 182 -7.32 1.32 -22.15
N VAL A 183 -8.10 0.25 -22.18
CA VAL A 183 -9.58 0.34 -22.30
C VAL A 183 -10.17 1.13 -21.13
N PHE A 184 -9.70 0.86 -19.91
CA PHE A 184 -10.15 1.60 -18.72
C PHE A 184 -9.81 3.10 -18.82
N ILE A 185 -8.67 3.47 -19.38
CA ILE A 185 -8.29 4.87 -19.64
C ILE A 185 -9.31 5.55 -20.55
N ALA A 186 -9.73 4.89 -21.63
CA ALA A 186 -10.74 5.45 -22.53
C ALA A 186 -12.06 5.70 -21.77
N VAL A 187 -12.52 4.73 -20.94
CA VAL A 187 -13.69 4.88 -20.10
C VAL A 187 -13.54 6.08 -19.15
N TYR A 188 -12.40 6.17 -18.45
CA TYR A 188 -12.11 7.28 -17.52
C TYR A 188 -12.09 8.64 -18.25
N TRP A 189 -11.42 8.70 -19.41
CA TRP A 189 -11.32 9.92 -20.21
C TRP A 189 -12.69 10.47 -20.62
N PHE A 190 -13.56 9.60 -21.15
CA PHE A 190 -14.88 10.01 -21.67
C PHE A 190 -15.87 10.35 -20.55
N LEU A 191 -15.87 9.58 -19.47
CA LEU A 191 -16.85 9.74 -18.40
C LEU A 191 -16.49 10.85 -17.41
N ILE A 192 -15.20 11.04 -17.10
CA ILE A 192 -14.79 12.05 -16.13
C ILE A 192 -14.58 13.41 -16.80
N LYS A 193 -15.19 14.43 -16.23
CA LYS A 193 -14.98 15.82 -16.63
C LYS A 193 -14.00 16.50 -15.69
N PRO A 194 -13.14 17.44 -16.16
CA PRO A 194 -12.27 18.20 -15.27
C PRO A 194 -13.12 18.97 -14.24
N ALA A 195 -12.79 18.84 -12.96
CA ALA A 195 -13.38 19.69 -11.93
C ALA A 195 -12.66 21.04 -11.92
N LYS A 196 -13.42 22.15 -11.74
CA LYS A 196 -12.82 23.44 -11.42
C LYS A 196 -12.49 23.45 -9.93
N VAL A 197 -11.25 23.78 -9.64
CA VAL A 197 -10.72 23.84 -8.27
C VAL A 197 -11.44 24.94 -7.49
N GLN A 198 -12.04 24.60 -6.36
CA GLN A 198 -12.58 25.56 -5.37
C GLN A 198 -11.49 26.06 -4.39
N GLU A 199 -10.21 25.90 -4.74
CA GLU A 199 -9.09 26.08 -3.80
C GLU A 199 -8.64 27.52 -3.57
N GLU A 200 -9.04 28.50 -4.40
CA GLU A 200 -8.52 29.87 -4.26
C GLU A 200 -8.94 30.59 -2.97
N GLU A 201 -10.04 30.20 -2.35
CA GLU A 201 -10.50 30.81 -1.08
C GLU A 201 -9.95 30.11 0.18
N GLU A 202 -9.42 28.89 0.06
CA GLU A 202 -9.06 28.07 1.22
C GLU A 202 -7.59 28.20 1.68
N GLN A 203 -6.66 28.56 0.80
CA GLN A 203 -5.26 28.77 1.17
C GLN A 203 -5.03 30.03 2.03
N LYS A 204 -5.95 30.98 2.02
CA LYS A 204 -5.84 32.22 2.82
C LYS A 204 -6.21 32.05 4.31
N ALA A 205 -6.85 30.94 4.69
CA ALA A 205 -7.31 30.71 6.07
C ALA A 205 -6.34 29.88 6.94
N ALA A 206 -5.27 29.33 6.40
CA ALA A 206 -4.29 28.54 7.15
C ALA A 206 -3.16 29.43 7.69
N GLY A 207 -3.47 30.23 8.69
CA GLY A 207 -2.57 31.24 9.30
C GLY A 207 -1.54 30.72 10.31
N ALA A 208 -1.24 29.42 10.40
CA ALA A 208 -0.18 28.91 11.26
C ALA A 208 0.98 28.37 10.41
N PRO A 209 2.24 28.79 10.66
CA PRO A 209 3.37 28.27 9.93
C PRO A 209 3.46 26.75 10.14
N PRO A 210 3.70 25.95 9.07
CA PRO A 210 3.88 24.52 9.21
C PRO A 210 5.09 24.26 10.09
N ILE A 211 4.93 23.43 11.14
CA ILE A 211 6.07 22.98 11.94
C ILE A 211 7.05 22.30 10.96
N SER A 212 8.31 22.70 11.02
CA SER A 212 9.35 22.20 10.14
C SER A 212 9.49 20.69 10.26
N ALA A 213 9.66 19.99 9.14
CA ALA A 213 9.97 18.54 9.14
C ALA A 213 11.17 18.20 10.06
N LYS A 214 12.11 19.15 10.25
CA LYS A 214 13.25 19.02 11.19
C LYS A 214 12.81 18.94 12.65
N GLU A 215 11.70 19.55 13.02
CA GLU A 215 11.18 19.48 14.40
C GLU A 215 10.49 18.16 14.67
N LEU A 216 9.77 17.59 13.69
CA LEU A 216 9.19 16.26 13.80
C LEU A 216 10.26 15.17 13.98
N LEU A 217 11.41 15.31 13.33
CA LEU A 217 12.54 14.37 13.47
C LEU A 217 13.14 14.35 14.89
N LYS A 218 12.87 15.36 15.73
CA LYS A 218 13.33 15.44 17.12
C LYS A 218 12.38 14.74 18.10
N ILE A 219 11.17 14.37 17.67
CA ILE A 219 10.15 13.74 18.52
C ILE A 219 10.39 12.23 18.58
N PRO A 220 10.71 11.63 19.75
CA PRO A 220 10.95 10.20 19.86
C PRO A 220 9.79 9.35 19.38
N LEU A 221 8.55 9.76 19.67
CA LEU A 221 7.32 9.11 19.21
C LEU A 221 7.31 8.86 17.71
N MET A 222 7.80 9.83 16.91
CA MET A 222 7.82 9.70 15.46
C MET A 222 8.68 8.53 15.01
N TRP A 223 9.88 8.39 15.57
CA TRP A 223 10.78 7.28 15.25
C TRP A 223 10.22 5.93 15.73
N GLN A 224 9.61 5.90 16.91
CA GLN A 224 8.98 4.70 17.44
C GLN A 224 7.87 4.21 16.50
N LEU A 225 7.00 5.10 16.01
CA LEU A 225 5.95 4.78 15.06
C LEU A 225 6.49 4.41 13.68
N VAL A 226 7.51 5.14 13.18
CA VAL A 226 8.18 4.83 11.90
C VAL A 226 8.81 3.45 11.93
N ILE A 227 9.55 3.11 12.99
CA ILE A 227 10.21 1.80 13.14
C ILE A 227 9.18 0.70 13.27
N ALA A 228 8.13 0.90 14.11
CA ALA A 228 7.07 -0.08 14.28
C ALA A 228 6.36 -0.37 12.94
N TRP A 229 6.05 0.67 12.16
CA TRP A 229 5.39 0.54 10.86
C TRP A 229 6.32 -0.01 9.78
N PHE A 230 7.59 0.43 9.72
CA PHE A 230 8.59 -0.11 8.80
C PHE A 230 8.76 -1.62 9.00
N ALA A 231 8.94 -2.06 10.25
CA ALA A 231 9.14 -3.47 10.58
C ALA A 231 7.94 -4.33 10.14
N LEU A 232 6.70 -3.91 10.42
CA LEU A 232 5.50 -4.62 9.96
C LEU A 232 5.30 -4.54 8.44
N SER A 233 5.75 -3.44 7.82
CA SER A 233 5.70 -3.30 6.36
C SER A 233 6.70 -4.23 5.68
N LEU A 234 7.85 -4.54 6.29
CA LEU A 234 8.76 -5.59 5.79
C LEU A 234 8.04 -6.95 5.71
N ILE A 235 7.24 -7.30 6.73
CA ILE A 235 6.43 -8.53 6.73
C ILE A 235 5.39 -8.48 5.61
N ASN A 236 4.63 -7.38 5.53
CA ASN A 236 3.59 -7.23 4.51
C ASN A 236 4.14 -7.37 3.10
N LYS A 237 5.17 -6.57 2.78
CA LYS A 237 5.77 -6.55 1.44
C LYS A 237 6.51 -7.84 1.10
N GLY A 238 7.14 -8.46 2.10
CA GLY A 238 7.79 -9.76 1.95
C GLY A 238 6.81 -10.87 1.62
N LEU A 239 5.75 -11.01 2.41
CA LEU A 239 4.71 -12.01 2.17
C LEU A 239 3.95 -11.72 0.86
N ASP A 240 3.56 -10.47 0.57
CA ASP A 240 2.90 -10.12 -0.69
C ASP A 240 3.73 -10.52 -1.91
N SER A 241 5.06 -10.35 -1.84
CA SER A 241 5.97 -10.58 -2.95
C SER A 241 6.36 -12.05 -3.14
N TRP A 242 6.61 -12.77 -2.04
CA TRP A 242 7.24 -14.08 -2.10
C TRP A 242 6.31 -15.26 -1.82
N MET A 243 5.14 -15.02 -1.17
CA MET A 243 4.21 -16.12 -0.86
C MET A 243 3.69 -16.87 -2.09
N PRO A 244 3.32 -16.23 -3.23
CA PRO A 244 2.92 -17.00 -4.40
C PRO A 244 4.02 -17.96 -4.87
N THR A 245 5.27 -17.49 -4.92
CA THR A 245 6.42 -18.33 -5.31
C THR A 245 6.66 -19.45 -4.30
N TYR A 246 6.62 -19.16 -2.98
CA TYR A 246 6.75 -20.16 -1.92
C TYR A 246 5.68 -21.26 -2.03
N LEU A 247 4.43 -20.89 -2.23
CA LEU A 247 3.31 -21.83 -2.36
C LEU A 247 3.46 -22.72 -3.60
N LEU A 248 3.94 -22.15 -4.73
CA LEU A 248 4.18 -22.90 -5.96
C LEU A 248 5.39 -23.84 -5.83
N THR A 249 6.53 -23.35 -5.34
CA THR A 249 7.82 -24.07 -5.45
C THR A 249 8.12 -24.95 -4.25
N VAL A 250 7.68 -24.56 -3.04
CA VAL A 250 7.99 -25.29 -1.79
C VAL A 250 6.78 -26.11 -1.33
N ARG A 251 5.56 -25.56 -1.47
CA ARG A 251 4.34 -26.24 -1.05
C ARG A 251 3.62 -26.97 -2.20
N HIS A 252 4.15 -26.85 -3.42
CA HIS A 252 3.66 -27.55 -4.63
C HIS A 252 2.17 -27.34 -4.90
N LEU A 253 1.62 -26.19 -4.51
CA LEU A 253 0.26 -25.79 -4.86
C LEU A 253 0.17 -25.45 -6.35
N ASP A 254 -0.91 -25.88 -6.98
CA ASP A 254 -1.21 -25.47 -8.35
C ASP A 254 -1.75 -24.03 -8.44
N LEU A 255 -1.67 -23.44 -9.61
CA LEU A 255 -2.12 -22.07 -9.84
C LEU A 255 -3.60 -21.84 -9.52
N LYS A 256 -4.44 -22.86 -9.73
CA LYS A 256 -5.88 -22.80 -9.42
C LYS A 256 -6.10 -22.65 -7.90
N SER A 257 -5.41 -23.46 -7.11
CA SER A 257 -5.47 -23.40 -5.64
C SER A 257 -4.91 -22.07 -5.13
N ILE A 258 -3.82 -21.56 -5.71
CA ILE A 258 -3.29 -20.23 -5.37
C ILE A 258 -4.33 -19.15 -5.66
N GLY A 259 -4.95 -19.16 -6.84
CA GLY A 259 -5.99 -18.20 -7.20
C GLY A 259 -7.15 -18.16 -6.20
N LEU A 260 -7.58 -19.32 -5.68
CA LEU A 260 -8.72 -19.44 -4.78
C LEU A 260 -8.36 -19.13 -3.30
N LEU A 261 -7.16 -19.48 -2.85
CA LEU A 261 -6.83 -19.46 -1.43
C LEU A 261 -6.08 -18.17 -1.02
N THR A 262 -5.25 -17.60 -1.89
CA THR A 262 -4.48 -16.39 -1.56
C THR A 262 -5.30 -15.10 -1.40
N PRO A 263 -6.56 -14.97 -1.82
CA PRO A 263 -7.44 -13.88 -1.41
C PRO A 263 -7.72 -13.81 0.09
N LEU A 264 -7.75 -14.95 0.80
CA LEU A 264 -8.17 -15.02 2.21
C LEU A 264 -7.38 -14.10 3.15
N PRO A 265 -6.04 -14.03 3.11
CA PRO A 265 -5.27 -13.09 3.91
C PRO A 265 -5.66 -11.62 3.69
N PHE A 266 -5.94 -11.22 2.46
CA PHE A 266 -6.34 -9.84 2.14
C PHE A 266 -7.75 -9.51 2.64
N VAL A 267 -8.68 -10.46 2.58
CA VAL A 267 -10.01 -10.33 3.19
C VAL A 267 -9.88 -10.16 4.70
N ALA A 268 -9.06 -10.98 5.36
CA ALA A 268 -8.80 -10.88 6.79
C ALA A 268 -8.19 -9.50 7.16
N ALA A 269 -7.24 -9.00 6.37
CA ALA A 269 -6.65 -7.67 6.55
C ALA A 269 -7.69 -6.55 6.38
N GLY A 270 -8.57 -6.65 5.39
CA GLY A 270 -9.64 -5.68 5.15
C GLY A 270 -10.61 -5.61 6.32
N LEU A 271 -11.06 -6.76 6.83
CA LEU A 271 -11.92 -6.85 8.02
C LEU A 271 -11.26 -6.22 9.26
N ALA A 272 -10.00 -6.57 9.53
CA ALA A 272 -9.26 -6.02 10.66
C ALA A 272 -9.07 -4.51 10.55
N THR A 273 -8.80 -3.98 9.35
CA THR A 273 -8.66 -2.55 9.11
C THR A 273 -9.99 -1.81 9.33
N ALA A 274 -11.11 -2.37 8.88
CA ALA A 274 -12.43 -1.81 9.11
C ALA A 274 -12.79 -1.79 10.61
N MET A 275 -12.37 -2.80 11.37
CA MET A 275 -12.58 -2.89 12.80
C MET A 275 -11.58 -2.05 13.62
N GLY A 276 -10.44 -1.68 13.04
CA GLY A 276 -9.29 -1.12 13.75
C GLY A 276 -9.60 0.12 14.58
N GLY A 277 -10.35 1.06 14.03
CA GLY A 277 -10.78 2.26 14.77
C GLY A 277 -11.68 1.92 15.94
N TRP A 278 -12.69 1.07 15.72
CA TRP A 278 -13.61 0.64 16.80
C TRP A 278 -12.87 -0.11 17.93
N VAL A 279 -11.98 -1.05 17.58
CA VAL A 279 -11.17 -1.78 18.57
C VAL A 279 -10.31 -0.81 19.38
N MET A 280 -9.66 0.14 18.72
CA MET A 280 -8.83 1.13 19.39
C MET A 280 -9.62 2.01 20.35
N ASP A 281 -10.77 2.53 19.91
CA ASP A 281 -11.56 3.47 20.70
C ASP A 281 -12.38 2.81 21.82
N LYS A 282 -12.77 1.52 21.68
CA LYS A 282 -13.58 0.83 22.68
C LYS A 282 -12.76 -0.03 23.64
N LEU A 283 -11.70 -0.68 23.18
CA LEU A 283 -10.93 -1.63 23.99
C LEU A 283 -9.59 -1.07 24.46
N PHE A 284 -9.01 -0.10 23.73
CA PHE A 284 -7.67 0.41 24.00
C PHE A 284 -7.60 1.94 24.15
N ASP A 285 -8.73 2.62 24.44
CA ASP A 285 -8.73 4.07 24.64
C ASP A 285 -7.80 4.47 25.80
N GLY A 286 -6.90 5.42 25.52
CA GLY A 286 -5.82 5.81 26.44
C GLY A 286 -4.74 4.73 26.69
N ARG A 287 -4.84 3.60 25.99
CA ARG A 287 -3.90 2.46 26.06
C ARG A 287 -3.47 1.99 24.67
N GLU A 288 -3.45 2.88 23.69
CA GLU A 288 -3.23 2.59 22.27
C GLU A 288 -1.93 1.82 22.01
N LYS A 289 -0.86 2.10 22.78
CA LYS A 289 0.40 1.36 22.67
C LYS A 289 0.25 -0.14 22.90
N TYR A 290 -0.66 -0.54 23.81
CA TYR A 290 -0.88 -1.98 24.08
C TYR A 290 -1.58 -2.67 22.91
N LEU A 291 -2.42 -1.96 22.14
CA LEU A 291 -2.96 -2.49 20.89
C LEU A 291 -1.82 -2.79 19.91
N LEU A 292 -0.87 -1.86 19.72
CA LEU A 292 0.28 -2.07 18.84
C LEU A 292 1.13 -3.26 19.28
N VAL A 293 1.43 -3.34 20.57
CA VAL A 293 2.27 -4.41 21.15
C VAL A 293 1.59 -5.77 21.01
N THR A 294 0.32 -5.90 21.43
CA THR A 294 -0.41 -7.17 21.38
C THR A 294 -0.62 -7.63 19.94
N ALA A 295 -0.95 -6.71 19.03
CA ALA A 295 -1.14 -7.03 17.62
C ALA A 295 0.18 -7.47 16.96
N ALA A 296 1.30 -6.80 17.24
CA ALA A 296 2.61 -7.19 16.74
C ALA A 296 3.08 -8.53 17.33
N ALA A 297 2.86 -8.78 18.62
CA ALA A 297 3.18 -10.05 19.28
C ALA A 297 2.36 -11.21 18.69
N LEU A 298 1.05 -11.01 18.46
CA LEU A 298 0.21 -12.01 17.81
C LEU A 298 0.62 -12.24 16.36
N THR A 299 1.09 -11.20 15.67
CA THR A 299 1.68 -11.33 14.32
C THR A 299 2.91 -12.24 14.36
N ALA A 300 3.85 -12.05 15.33
CA ALA A 300 5.01 -12.91 15.49
C ALA A 300 4.61 -14.35 15.83
N PHE A 301 3.64 -14.52 16.72
CA PHE A 301 3.12 -15.82 17.14
C PHE A 301 2.55 -16.59 15.94
N PHE A 302 1.69 -15.99 15.14
CA PHE A 302 1.11 -16.65 13.98
C PHE A 302 2.10 -16.83 12.83
N LEU A 303 3.13 -15.98 12.69
CA LEU A 303 4.25 -16.22 11.78
C LEU A 303 5.03 -17.49 12.14
N TYR A 304 5.22 -17.76 13.43
CA TYR A 304 5.86 -18.98 13.90
C TYR A 304 5.02 -20.22 13.54
N PHE A 305 3.69 -20.19 13.77
CA PHE A 305 2.82 -21.28 13.35
C PHE A 305 2.73 -21.43 11.82
N MET A 306 2.82 -20.33 11.08
CA MET A 306 2.90 -20.37 9.63
C MET A 306 4.20 -21.05 9.15
N TYR A 307 5.31 -20.81 9.83
CA TYR A 307 6.60 -21.45 9.57
C TYR A 307 6.55 -22.96 9.83
N THR A 308 5.96 -23.38 10.96
CA THR A 308 5.87 -24.79 11.36
C THR A 308 4.72 -25.55 10.70
N ALA A 309 3.88 -24.88 9.90
CA ALA A 309 2.72 -25.49 9.26
C ALA A 309 3.14 -26.57 8.26
N GLU A 310 2.55 -27.76 8.36
CA GLU A 310 2.86 -28.89 7.50
C GLU A 310 2.15 -28.80 6.14
N THR A 311 0.91 -28.28 6.14
CA THR A 311 0.09 -28.19 4.92
C THR A 311 -0.02 -26.76 4.38
N ALA A 312 -0.16 -26.62 3.07
CA ALA A 312 -0.36 -25.33 2.43
C ALA A 312 -1.62 -24.61 2.90
N ILE A 313 -2.69 -25.35 3.25
CA ILE A 313 -3.93 -24.77 3.80
C ILE A 313 -3.66 -24.16 5.18
N MET A 314 -2.90 -24.83 6.05
CA MET A 314 -2.50 -24.26 7.35
C MET A 314 -1.62 -23.02 7.18
N VAL A 315 -0.68 -23.03 6.21
CA VAL A 315 0.11 -21.84 5.88
C VAL A 315 -0.78 -20.65 5.57
N ILE A 316 -1.78 -20.82 4.70
CA ILE A 316 -2.69 -19.74 4.30
C ILE A 316 -3.62 -19.32 5.46
N ALA A 317 -4.09 -20.26 6.28
CA ALA A 317 -4.89 -19.96 7.45
C ALA A 317 -4.09 -19.10 8.46
N PHE A 318 -2.86 -19.48 8.78
CA PHE A 318 -1.99 -18.69 9.66
C PHE A 318 -1.56 -17.38 9.01
N GLN A 319 -1.32 -17.34 7.70
CA GLN A 319 -1.08 -16.09 6.97
C GLN A 319 -2.27 -15.14 7.10
N SER A 320 -3.49 -15.64 7.04
CA SER A 320 -4.70 -14.83 7.22
C SER A 320 -4.75 -14.21 8.62
N LEU A 321 -4.36 -14.95 9.65
CA LEU A 321 -4.25 -14.43 11.02
C LEU A 321 -3.12 -13.41 11.16
N VAL A 322 -1.96 -13.64 10.52
CA VAL A 322 -0.87 -12.66 10.43
C VAL A 322 -1.39 -11.35 9.82
N TYR A 323 -2.11 -11.42 8.71
CA TYR A 323 -2.67 -10.24 8.01
C TYR A 323 -3.74 -9.55 8.84
N PHE A 324 -4.57 -10.30 9.56
CA PHE A 324 -5.56 -9.77 10.47
C PHE A 324 -4.91 -8.94 11.59
N PHE A 325 -3.99 -9.54 12.34
CA PHE A 325 -3.39 -8.84 13.49
C PHE A 325 -2.46 -7.70 13.09
N LYS A 326 -1.63 -7.84 12.05
CA LYS A 326 -0.78 -6.73 11.59
C LYS A 326 -1.57 -5.50 11.17
N SER A 327 -2.81 -5.67 10.69
CA SER A 327 -3.65 -4.55 10.25
C SER A 327 -4.11 -3.66 11.40
N PHE A 328 -4.21 -4.17 12.62
CA PHE A 328 -4.46 -3.34 13.81
C PHE A 328 -3.26 -2.44 14.13
N VAL A 329 -2.02 -2.91 13.87
CA VAL A 329 -0.85 -2.04 14.05
C VAL A 329 -0.89 -0.89 13.06
N LEU A 330 -1.26 -1.12 11.79
CA LEU A 330 -1.45 -0.04 10.81
C LEU A 330 -2.47 0.98 11.32
N ALA A 331 -3.63 0.51 11.76
CA ALA A 331 -4.68 1.39 12.27
C ALA A 331 -4.19 2.24 13.45
N GLY A 332 -3.50 1.61 14.41
CA GLY A 332 -2.97 2.29 15.60
C GLY A 332 -1.86 3.30 15.26
N VAL A 333 -0.89 2.90 14.42
CA VAL A 333 0.23 3.76 14.00
C VAL A 333 -0.25 5.00 13.25
N MET A 334 -1.29 4.88 12.43
CA MET A 334 -1.87 6.02 11.70
C MET A 334 -2.77 6.90 12.56
N ALA A 335 -3.42 6.35 13.58
CA ALA A 335 -4.31 7.11 14.46
C ALA A 335 -3.58 7.80 15.63
N MET A 336 -2.48 7.24 16.13
CA MET A 336 -1.74 7.84 17.26
C MET A 336 -1.27 9.28 17.01
N PRO A 337 -0.71 9.66 15.85
CA PRO A 337 -0.39 11.05 15.57
C PRO A 337 -1.58 11.99 15.69
N MET A 338 -2.77 11.54 15.27
CA MET A 338 -4.00 12.33 15.35
C MET A 338 -4.46 12.57 16.79
N LYS A 339 -4.17 11.63 17.70
CA LYS A 339 -4.52 11.73 19.14
C LYS A 339 -3.45 12.44 19.97
N MET A 340 -2.17 12.38 19.57
CA MET A 340 -1.04 12.82 20.40
C MET A 340 -0.39 14.13 19.90
N LEU A 341 -0.58 14.51 18.63
CA LEU A 341 0.04 15.70 18.02
C LEU A 341 -1.02 16.75 17.66
N PRO A 342 -0.65 18.05 17.65
CA PRO A 342 -1.50 19.11 17.15
C PRO A 342 -1.91 18.90 15.70
N GLY A 343 -3.14 19.27 15.33
CA GLY A 343 -3.68 19.08 13.96
C GLY A 343 -2.82 19.67 12.85
N THR A 344 -2.07 20.73 13.14
CA THR A 344 -1.16 21.41 12.20
C THR A 344 0.01 20.56 11.71
N VAL A 345 0.36 19.48 12.43
CA VAL A 345 1.51 18.60 12.10
C VAL A 345 1.13 17.17 11.76
N VAL A 346 -0.13 16.80 11.95
CA VAL A 346 -0.60 15.42 11.72
C VAL A 346 -0.32 14.96 10.29
N GLY A 347 -0.50 15.82 9.29
CA GLY A 347 -0.23 15.48 7.90
C GLY A 347 1.25 15.12 7.65
N SER A 348 2.17 15.97 8.15
CA SER A 348 3.61 15.72 8.03
C SER A 348 4.05 14.48 8.82
N ALA A 349 3.49 14.28 10.01
CA ALA A 349 3.75 13.11 10.84
C ALA A 349 3.32 11.80 10.15
N THR A 350 2.10 11.78 9.63
CA THR A 350 1.57 10.63 8.87
C THR A 350 2.38 10.38 7.59
N GLY A 351 2.80 11.44 6.90
CA GLY A 351 3.68 11.35 5.74
C GLY A 351 5.02 10.70 6.07
N MET A 352 5.66 11.09 7.18
CA MET A 352 6.92 10.51 7.63
C MET A 352 6.78 9.02 7.96
N ILE A 353 5.72 8.64 8.66
CA ILE A 353 5.40 7.23 8.95
C ILE A 353 5.20 6.44 7.65
N ASN A 354 4.47 7.02 6.69
CA ASN A 354 4.20 6.35 5.41
C ASN A 354 5.48 6.12 4.58
N VAL A 355 6.43 7.07 4.60
CA VAL A 355 7.75 6.89 3.97
C VAL A 355 8.46 5.67 4.55
N GLY A 356 8.43 5.48 5.89
CA GLY A 356 8.96 4.26 6.53
C GLY A 356 8.33 2.99 5.95
N GLY A 357 6.99 2.94 5.88
CA GLY A 357 6.29 1.79 5.33
C GLY A 357 6.58 1.52 3.85
N GLN A 358 6.70 2.55 3.02
CA GLN A 358 7.01 2.40 1.59
C GLN A 358 8.46 1.97 1.34
N SER A 359 9.40 2.43 2.18
CA SER A 359 10.80 1.98 2.12
C SER A 359 10.93 0.47 2.31
N ALA A 360 10.08 -0.14 3.12
CA ALA A 360 10.02 -1.58 3.29
C ALA A 360 9.68 -2.33 1.97
N GLY A 361 8.91 -1.70 1.07
CA GLY A 361 8.59 -2.27 -0.23
C GLY A 361 9.82 -2.47 -1.12
N PHE A 362 10.79 -1.56 -1.02
CA PHE A 362 12.08 -1.73 -1.69
C PHE A 362 12.99 -2.74 -0.99
N VAL A 363 13.08 -2.66 0.33
CA VAL A 363 14.06 -3.41 1.14
C VAL A 363 13.67 -4.89 1.27
N SER A 364 12.39 -5.19 1.54
CA SER A 364 11.95 -6.54 1.90
C SER A 364 12.13 -7.58 0.79
N PRO A 365 11.69 -7.35 -0.47
CA PRO A 365 11.86 -8.36 -1.51
C PRO A 365 13.32 -8.66 -1.84
N ILE A 366 14.21 -7.65 -1.77
CA ILE A 366 15.66 -7.83 -1.97
C ILE A 366 16.24 -8.70 -0.85
N ILE A 367 16.03 -8.34 0.41
CA ILE A 367 16.57 -9.08 1.55
C ILE A 367 16.10 -10.54 1.49
N ILE A 368 14.82 -10.77 1.27
CA ILE A 368 14.27 -12.12 1.17
C ILE A 368 14.90 -12.90 0.01
N GLY A 369 15.02 -12.29 -1.17
CA GLY A 369 15.63 -12.91 -2.33
C GLY A 369 17.09 -13.31 -2.08
N PHE A 370 17.89 -12.44 -1.45
CA PHE A 370 19.26 -12.74 -1.05
C PHE A 370 19.33 -13.84 0.01
N MET A 371 18.44 -13.83 1.00
CA MET A 371 18.38 -14.89 2.02
C MET A 371 18.06 -16.24 1.39
N ILE A 372 17.06 -16.33 0.52
CA ILE A 372 16.74 -17.59 -0.18
C ILE A 372 17.93 -18.08 -1.01
N SER A 373 18.64 -17.16 -1.69
CA SER A 373 19.85 -17.52 -2.45
C SER A 373 20.99 -17.99 -1.54
N ALA A 374 21.23 -17.32 -0.43
CA ALA A 374 22.32 -17.64 0.51
C ALA A 374 22.09 -18.97 1.24
N PHE A 375 20.84 -19.35 1.46
CA PHE A 375 20.46 -20.60 2.16
C PHE A 375 19.96 -21.68 1.19
N ASN A 376 20.48 -21.73 -0.03
CA ASN A 376 20.24 -22.78 -1.03
C ASN A 376 18.74 -23.04 -1.31
N GLY A 377 17.93 -22.00 -1.34
CA GLY A 377 16.51 -22.09 -1.62
C GLY A 377 15.61 -22.30 -0.38
N SER A 378 16.20 -22.44 0.83
CA SER A 378 15.41 -22.55 2.07
C SER A 378 14.75 -21.22 2.44
N TYR A 379 13.51 -21.30 2.93
CA TYR A 379 12.76 -20.19 3.47
C TYR A 379 12.86 -20.06 5.01
N ASP A 380 13.61 -20.94 5.69
CA ASP A 380 13.71 -20.92 7.15
C ASP A 380 14.22 -19.58 7.67
N ALA A 381 15.33 -19.10 7.12
CA ALA A 381 15.90 -17.81 7.48
C ALA A 381 14.94 -16.66 7.20
N VAL A 382 14.12 -16.76 6.13
CA VAL A 382 13.11 -15.75 5.80
C VAL A 382 12.03 -15.66 6.88
N PHE A 383 11.50 -16.81 7.32
CA PHE A 383 10.50 -16.81 8.39
C PHE A 383 11.06 -16.22 9.70
N TRP A 384 12.29 -16.59 10.09
CA TRP A 384 12.94 -16.01 11.26
C TRP A 384 13.20 -14.50 11.12
N PHE A 385 13.56 -14.03 9.94
CA PHE A 385 13.66 -12.60 9.65
C PHE A 385 12.31 -11.90 9.83
N LEU A 386 11.23 -12.45 9.29
CA LEU A 386 9.89 -11.85 9.42
C LEU A 386 9.40 -11.86 10.88
N ILE A 387 9.66 -12.94 11.64
CA ILE A 387 9.36 -13.00 13.08
C ILE A 387 10.16 -11.94 13.84
N SER A 388 11.45 -11.78 13.54
CA SER A 388 12.30 -10.74 14.12
C SER A 388 11.77 -9.33 13.84
N CYS A 389 11.26 -9.07 12.63
CA CYS A 389 10.60 -7.82 12.28
C CYS A 389 9.33 -7.58 13.13
N ALA A 390 8.51 -8.61 13.38
CA ALA A 390 7.33 -8.47 14.24
C ALA A 390 7.73 -8.18 15.69
N CYS A 391 8.76 -8.84 16.20
CA CYS A 391 9.33 -8.56 17.53
C CYS A 391 9.89 -7.14 17.62
N LEU A 392 10.59 -6.66 16.59
CA LEU A 392 11.09 -5.28 16.53
C LEU A 392 9.94 -4.26 16.58
N SER A 393 8.84 -4.52 15.86
CA SER A 393 7.65 -3.68 15.92
C SER A 393 7.03 -3.65 17.33
N ALA A 394 6.93 -4.81 17.98
CA ALA A 394 6.41 -4.92 19.36
C ALA A 394 7.31 -4.15 20.34
N ILE A 395 8.65 -4.34 20.26
CA ILE A 395 9.62 -3.65 21.11
C ILE A 395 9.55 -2.15 20.90
N SER A 396 9.56 -1.69 19.66
CA SER A 396 9.44 -0.26 19.34
C SER A 396 8.15 0.32 19.93
N SER A 397 7.04 -0.39 19.79
CA SER A 397 5.74 0.03 20.35
C SER A 397 5.74 0.07 21.89
N LEU A 398 6.47 -0.82 22.56
CA LEU A 398 6.62 -0.83 24.03
C LEU A 398 7.34 0.42 24.54
N THR A 399 8.27 0.98 23.78
CA THR A 399 9.03 2.18 24.19
C THR A 399 8.20 3.46 24.17
N ILE A 400 7.01 3.47 23.56
CA ILE A 400 6.13 4.64 23.49
C ILE A 400 5.68 5.04 24.90
N LYS A 401 5.95 6.29 25.29
CA LYS A 401 5.58 6.86 26.58
C LYS A 401 4.39 7.80 26.46
N LYS A 402 3.50 7.81 27.46
CA LYS A 402 2.31 8.68 27.53
C LYS A 402 2.62 10.19 27.53
N GLY A 403 3.89 10.58 27.65
CA GLY A 403 4.37 11.96 27.80
C GLY A 403 5.17 12.51 26.63
N ASP A 404 5.36 11.76 25.53
CA ASP A 404 6.12 12.20 24.36
C ASP A 404 5.34 13.25 23.53
N LYS A 405 5.03 14.39 24.21
CA LYS A 405 4.43 15.58 23.57
C LYS A 405 5.50 16.46 22.99
N LEU A 406 5.13 17.33 22.03
CA LEU A 406 6.03 18.34 21.47
C LEU A 406 6.79 19.11 22.55
N PRO A 407 8.11 19.29 22.44
CA PRO A 407 8.81 20.25 23.28
C PRO A 407 8.27 21.65 22.99
N GLY A 408 7.51 22.22 23.89
CA GLY A 408 6.92 23.58 23.75
C GLY A 408 5.52 23.74 24.32
N ASN A 409 4.77 22.68 24.61
CA ASN A 409 3.43 22.79 25.20
C ASN A 409 3.43 22.50 26.71
N THR A 410 4.28 23.24 27.45
CA THR A 410 4.09 23.44 28.88
C THR A 410 3.00 24.50 29.05
N LYS A 411 1.87 24.10 29.66
CA LYS A 411 0.74 24.93 30.13
C LYS A 411 -0.33 25.28 29.09
N VAL A 412 -1.27 24.37 28.89
CA VAL A 412 -2.67 24.76 28.99
C VAL A 412 -3.14 24.24 30.36
N ALA A 413 -3.30 25.17 31.28
CA ALA A 413 -3.95 24.93 32.56
C ALA A 413 -5.35 24.38 32.30
N PRO A 414 -5.91 23.51 33.17
CA PRO A 414 -7.32 23.18 33.10
C PRO A 414 -8.11 24.45 33.37
N GLU A 415 -8.80 24.96 32.37
CA GLU A 415 -9.87 25.92 32.65
C GLU A 415 -10.95 25.18 33.43
N VAL A 416 -11.02 25.55 34.68
CA VAL A 416 -12.14 25.33 35.56
C VAL A 416 -13.35 26.03 34.98
N CYS A 417 -14.36 25.29 34.58
CA CYS A 417 -15.78 25.52 34.86
C CYS A 417 -16.58 24.34 34.33
#